data_2ae9c6abbc1c73fbd8a66b6ddb99eadb
#
_entry.id   2ae9c6abbc1c73fbd8a66b6ddb99eadb
#
_cell.length_a   1.000
_cell.length_b   1.000
_cell.length_c   1.000
_cell.angle_alpha   90.00
_cell.angle_beta   90.00
_cell.angle_gamma   90.00
#
_symmetry.space_group_name_H-M   'P 1'
#
loop_
_entity.id
_entity.type
_entity.pdbx_description
1 polymer ?
#
loop_
_entity_poly.entity_id
_entity_poly.type
_entity_poly.pdbx_seq_one_letter_code
_entity_poly.pdbx_strand_id
1 'polypeptide(L)'
;PKLPQMPAYVQALGPEQVGAVAFARLRSGDTEYVGVARAVEPFPGLKVPGARGWPRDYDSWSQLLAAWQRRLEALAAEYAAGDARLAPDPPRACEYCHLGALCRIAETSAARPGEEATDE
;
A
#
# COMPACT_ATOMS: atom_id res chain seq x y z
N PRO A 1 2.16 -0.63 1.87
CA PRO A 1 2.09 0.28 0.74
C PRO A 1 0.72 0.18 0.08
N LYS A 2 0.19 1.31 -0.40
CA LYS A 2 -1.10 1.37 -1.10
C LYS A 2 -1.01 0.76 -2.51
N LEU A 3 0.19 0.71 -3.08
CA LEU A 3 0.45 0.14 -4.39
C LEU A 3 1.08 -1.26 -4.26
N PRO A 4 0.61 -2.27 -5.01
CA PRO A 4 1.09 -3.65 -4.91
C PRO A 4 2.45 -3.88 -5.57
N GLN A 5 3.00 -2.93 -6.32
CA GLN A 5 4.21 -3.07 -7.12
C GLN A 5 5.42 -3.54 -6.31
N MET A 6 5.76 -2.84 -5.23
CA MET A 6 6.93 -3.22 -4.40
C MET A 6 6.73 -4.56 -3.68
N PRO A 7 5.58 -4.84 -3.06
CA PRO A 7 5.27 -6.19 -2.58
C PRO A 7 5.42 -7.27 -3.63
N ALA A 8 4.96 -7.06 -4.87
CA ALA A 8 5.07 -8.03 -5.95
C ALA A 8 6.54 -8.32 -6.32
N TYR A 9 7.39 -7.29 -6.39
CA TYR A 9 8.82 -7.48 -6.65
C TYR A 9 9.50 -8.27 -5.52
N VAL A 10 9.15 -8.01 -4.26
CA VAL A 10 9.68 -8.76 -3.12
C VAL A 10 9.31 -10.24 -3.23
N GLN A 11 8.07 -10.57 -3.58
CA GLN A 11 7.66 -11.95 -3.76
C GLN A 11 8.37 -12.64 -4.93
N ALA A 12 8.55 -11.93 -6.05
CA ALA A 12 9.24 -12.45 -7.22
C ALA A 12 10.72 -12.75 -6.97
N LEU A 13 11.38 -11.96 -6.12
CA LEU A 13 12.79 -12.11 -5.77
C LEU A 13 13.03 -13.14 -4.64
N GLY A 14 12.01 -13.48 -3.87
CA GLY A 14 12.11 -14.24 -2.63
C GLY A 14 12.28 -13.33 -1.41
N PRO A 15 11.28 -13.29 -0.49
CA PRO A 15 11.27 -12.35 0.64
C PRO A 15 12.49 -12.43 1.55
N GLU A 16 13.08 -13.61 1.69
CA GLU A 16 14.29 -13.87 2.51
C GLU A 16 15.55 -13.22 1.94
N GLN A 17 15.61 -13.01 0.61
CA GLN A 17 16.75 -12.42 -0.08
C GLN A 17 16.70 -10.89 -0.10
N VAL A 18 15.56 -10.30 0.24
CA VAL A 18 15.36 -8.86 0.19
C VAL A 18 15.66 -8.21 1.53
N GLY A 19 16.65 -7.33 1.58
CA GLY A 19 17.04 -6.58 2.77
C GLY A 19 16.47 -5.15 2.84
N ALA A 20 16.09 -4.57 1.69
CA ALA A 20 15.53 -3.23 1.62
C ALA A 20 14.60 -3.08 0.41
N VAL A 21 13.64 -2.17 0.51
CA VAL A 21 12.74 -1.76 -0.57
C VAL A 21 12.62 -0.24 -0.57
N ALA A 22 13.05 0.40 -1.64
CA ALA A 22 13.06 1.86 -1.72
C ALA A 22 12.80 2.38 -3.13
N PHE A 23 12.29 3.59 -3.19
CA PHE A 23 12.26 4.40 -4.40
C PHE A 23 13.43 5.38 -4.35
N ALA A 24 14.16 5.51 -5.45
CA ALA A 24 15.08 6.61 -5.65
C ALA A 24 14.26 7.84 -6.12
N ARG A 25 14.24 8.87 -5.30
CA ARG A 25 13.65 10.16 -5.66
C ARG A 25 14.72 11.04 -6.24
N LEU A 26 14.67 11.24 -7.55
CA LEU A 26 15.65 12.04 -8.29
C LEU A 26 15.10 13.44 -8.51
N ARG A 27 15.63 14.41 -7.80
CA ARG A 27 15.35 15.83 -7.99
C ARG A 27 16.66 16.57 -8.22
N SER A 28 16.62 17.64 -9.00
CA SER A 28 17.82 18.48 -9.18
C SER A 28 18.26 19.04 -7.81
N GLY A 29 19.48 18.70 -7.41
CA GLY A 29 20.05 19.12 -6.13
C GLY A 29 19.59 18.36 -4.90
N ASP A 30 18.65 17.42 -5.03
CA ASP A 30 18.11 16.64 -3.91
C ASP A 30 17.76 15.21 -4.36
N THR A 31 18.69 14.30 -4.12
CA THR A 31 18.48 12.88 -4.43
C THR A 31 18.44 12.08 -3.14
N GLU A 32 17.34 11.37 -2.91
CA GLU A 32 17.16 10.57 -1.70
C GLU A 32 16.53 9.19 -1.99
N TYR A 33 16.79 8.22 -1.13
CA TYR A 33 16.04 6.98 -1.09
C TYR A 33 14.89 7.06 -0.09
N VAL A 34 13.69 6.71 -0.53
CA VAL A 34 12.48 6.69 0.32
C VAL A 34 11.95 5.26 0.38
N GLY A 35 11.99 4.65 1.55
CA GLY A 35 11.56 3.27 1.69
C GLY A 35 11.81 2.71 3.08
N VAL A 36 11.87 1.38 3.12
CA VAL A 36 12.05 0.59 4.34
C VAL A 36 13.18 -0.40 4.16
N ALA A 37 13.87 -0.73 5.26
CA ALA A 37 14.93 -1.72 5.26
C ALA A 37 14.84 -2.61 6.51
N ARG A 38 15.46 -3.79 6.42
CA ARG A 38 15.60 -4.73 7.54
C ARG A 38 16.50 -4.15 8.64
N ALA A 39 17.57 -3.45 8.23
CA ALA A 39 18.55 -2.83 9.12
C ALA A 39 19.07 -1.52 8.52
N VAL A 40 19.72 -0.70 9.32
CA VAL A 40 20.29 0.58 8.90
C VAL A 40 21.39 0.39 7.85
N GLU A 41 22.27 -0.57 8.10
CA GLU A 41 23.33 -0.91 7.15
C GLU A 41 22.86 -2.01 6.16
N PRO A 42 23.22 -1.93 4.89
CA PRO A 42 24.06 -0.92 4.22
C PRO A 42 23.26 0.27 3.64
N PHE A 43 22.02 0.49 4.03
CA PHE A 43 21.11 1.49 3.46
C PHE A 43 20.73 2.59 4.47
N PRO A 44 21.65 3.50 4.82
CA PRO A 44 21.35 4.60 5.73
C PRO A 44 20.23 5.49 5.16
N GLY A 45 19.38 6.02 6.06
CA GLY A 45 18.25 6.87 5.68
C GLY A 45 16.94 6.16 5.41
N LEU A 46 16.93 4.85 5.17
CA LEU A 46 15.69 4.07 5.09
C LEU A 46 15.08 3.84 6.47
N LYS A 47 13.78 3.62 6.52
CA LYS A 47 13.06 3.35 7.76
C LYS A 47 13.23 1.89 8.15
N VAL A 48 13.69 1.65 9.37
CA VAL A 48 13.92 0.30 9.94
C VAL A 48 12.95 0.03 11.09
N PRO A 49 12.73 -1.23 11.48
CA PRO A 49 11.89 -1.59 12.63
C PRO A 49 12.26 -0.77 13.88
N GLY A 50 11.26 -0.20 14.54
CA GLY A 50 11.44 0.65 15.73
C GLY A 50 11.86 2.10 15.47
N ALA A 51 12.27 2.46 14.26
CA ALA A 51 12.63 3.84 13.92
C ALA A 51 11.40 4.73 13.63
N ARG A 52 11.60 6.05 13.81
CA ARG A 52 10.56 7.02 13.43
C ARG A 52 10.20 6.91 11.94
N GLY A 53 8.92 6.73 11.65
CA GLY A 53 8.40 6.59 10.28
C GLY A 53 8.36 5.14 9.77
N TRP A 54 8.75 4.16 10.59
CA TRP A 54 8.41 2.76 10.36
C TRP A 54 6.89 2.58 10.46
N PRO A 55 6.27 1.71 9.61
CA PRO A 55 4.83 1.44 9.69
C PRO A 55 4.46 0.86 11.07
N ARG A 56 3.56 1.56 11.78
CA ARG A 56 3.23 1.25 13.19
C ARG A 56 2.53 -0.10 13.39
N ASP A 57 1.96 -0.64 12.34
CA ASP A 57 1.22 -1.92 12.36
C ASP A 57 2.15 -3.15 12.36
N TYR A 58 3.47 -2.94 12.28
CA TYR A 58 4.45 -4.03 12.16
C TYR A 58 5.66 -3.78 13.05
N ASP A 59 5.95 -4.72 13.94
CA ASP A 59 7.10 -4.63 14.85
C ASP A 59 8.41 -5.09 14.23
N SER A 60 8.33 -5.83 13.11
CA SER A 60 9.50 -6.40 12.47
C SER A 60 9.42 -6.41 10.94
N TRP A 61 10.58 -6.56 10.31
CA TRP A 61 10.70 -6.75 8.87
C TRP A 61 9.91 -7.94 8.36
N SER A 62 9.99 -9.08 9.05
CA SER A 62 9.28 -10.31 8.67
C SER A 62 7.76 -10.15 8.75
N GLN A 63 7.25 -9.46 9.76
CA GLN A 63 5.81 -9.15 9.85
C GLN A 63 5.34 -8.27 8.69
N LEU A 64 6.12 -7.26 8.32
CA LEU A 64 5.83 -6.40 7.17
C LEU A 64 5.76 -7.21 5.88
N LEU A 65 6.75 -8.06 5.61
CA LEU A 65 6.78 -8.89 4.39
C LEU A 65 5.64 -9.91 4.36
N ALA A 66 5.34 -10.54 5.48
CA ALA A 66 4.21 -11.46 5.59
C ALA A 66 2.85 -10.76 5.37
N ALA A 67 2.70 -9.53 5.83
CA ALA A 67 1.51 -8.73 5.54
C ALA A 67 1.38 -8.37 4.06
N TRP A 68 2.49 -8.05 3.41
CA TRP A 68 2.52 -7.79 1.97
C TRP A 68 2.14 -9.02 1.15
N GLN A 69 2.66 -10.19 1.54
CA GLN A 69 2.32 -11.45 0.91
C GLN A 69 0.81 -11.74 1.01
N ARG A 70 0.25 -11.69 2.22
CA ARG A 70 -1.19 -11.92 2.41
C ARG A 70 -2.06 -10.97 1.58
N ARG A 71 -1.67 -9.69 1.47
CA ARG A 71 -2.41 -8.74 0.65
C ARG A 71 -2.34 -9.06 -0.84
N LEU A 72 -1.18 -9.50 -1.34
CA LEU A 72 -1.06 -9.94 -2.74
C LEU A 72 -1.88 -11.20 -3.02
N GLU A 73 -1.85 -12.17 -2.10
CA GLU A 73 -2.66 -13.39 -2.19
C GLU A 73 -4.16 -13.07 -2.23
N ALA A 74 -4.62 -12.14 -1.37
CA ALA A 74 -6.00 -11.66 -1.38
C ALA A 74 -6.37 -11.00 -2.72
N LEU A 75 -5.53 -10.09 -3.22
CA LEU A 75 -5.76 -9.45 -4.53
C LEU A 75 -5.77 -10.46 -5.68
N ALA A 76 -4.89 -11.45 -5.65
CA ALA A 76 -4.87 -12.51 -6.65
C ALA A 76 -6.13 -13.37 -6.61
N ALA A 77 -6.62 -13.68 -5.40
CA ALA A 77 -7.86 -14.42 -5.21
C ALA A 77 -9.09 -13.63 -5.69
N GLU A 78 -9.18 -12.33 -5.38
CA GLU A 78 -10.22 -11.44 -5.88
C GLU A 78 -10.24 -11.41 -7.42
N TYR A 79 -9.06 -11.24 -8.02
CA TYR A 79 -8.90 -11.24 -9.48
C TYR A 79 -9.32 -12.58 -10.09
N ALA A 80 -8.87 -13.70 -9.53
CA ALA A 80 -9.22 -15.04 -10.02
C ALA A 80 -10.72 -15.35 -9.89
N ALA A 81 -11.36 -14.79 -8.88
CA ALA A 81 -12.81 -14.89 -8.68
C ALA A 81 -13.63 -13.97 -9.59
N GLY A 82 -12.98 -13.11 -10.38
CA GLY A 82 -13.67 -12.09 -11.19
C GLY A 82 -14.34 -11.00 -10.36
N ASP A 83 -13.86 -10.77 -9.13
CA ASP A 83 -14.40 -9.74 -8.24
C ASP A 83 -13.97 -8.35 -8.72
N ALA A 84 -14.88 -7.65 -9.36
CA ALA A 84 -14.68 -6.30 -9.89
C ALA A 84 -15.46 -5.24 -9.10
N ARG A 85 -15.73 -5.47 -7.82
CA ARG A 85 -16.43 -4.49 -6.98
C ARG A 85 -15.64 -3.19 -6.86
N LEU A 86 -16.37 -2.09 -6.91
CA LEU A 86 -15.80 -0.77 -6.65
C LEU A 86 -15.49 -0.65 -5.16
N ALA A 87 -14.22 -0.73 -4.81
CA ALA A 87 -13.73 -0.60 -3.44
C ALA A 87 -12.54 0.39 -3.39
N PRO A 88 -12.77 1.68 -3.65
CA PRO A 88 -11.70 2.66 -3.56
C PRO A 88 -11.17 2.71 -2.12
N ASP A 89 -9.86 2.75 -1.96
CA ASP A 89 -9.21 2.93 -0.66
C ASP A 89 -9.41 4.39 -0.23
N PRO A 90 -10.37 4.69 0.69
CA PRO A 90 -10.71 6.05 1.06
C PRO A 90 -9.59 6.73 1.86
N PRO A 91 -9.63 8.04 2.03
CA PRO A 91 -10.52 9.01 1.38
C PRO A 91 -9.97 9.62 0.09
N ARG A 92 -8.75 9.27 -0.32
CA ARG A 92 -8.01 10.00 -1.37
C ARG A 92 -7.95 9.29 -2.72
N ALA A 93 -8.45 8.08 -2.85
CA ALA A 93 -8.39 7.34 -4.11
C ALA A 93 -9.14 8.06 -5.25
N CYS A 94 -10.18 8.82 -4.91
CA CYS A 94 -11.01 9.54 -5.87
C CYS A 94 -10.61 11.02 -6.07
N GLU A 95 -9.69 11.55 -5.27
CA GLU A 95 -9.36 13.00 -5.25
C GLU A 95 -8.88 13.51 -6.62
N TYR A 96 -8.09 12.70 -7.33
CA TYR A 96 -7.56 13.04 -8.67
C TYR A 96 -8.02 12.05 -9.76
N CYS A 97 -9.12 11.33 -9.51
CA CYS A 97 -9.61 10.32 -10.43
C CYS A 97 -10.46 10.95 -11.53
N HIS A 98 -10.09 10.73 -12.78
CA HIS A 98 -10.84 11.22 -13.95
C HIS A 98 -11.95 10.26 -14.41
N LEU A 99 -12.14 9.13 -13.71
CA LEU A 99 -13.10 8.08 -14.09
C LEU A 99 -14.45 8.20 -13.37
N GLY A 100 -14.75 9.33 -12.72
CA GLY A 100 -15.97 9.52 -11.93
C GLY A 100 -17.25 9.21 -12.70
N ALA A 101 -17.34 9.64 -13.96
CA ALA A 101 -18.50 9.40 -14.81
C ALA A 101 -18.69 7.91 -15.19
N LEU A 102 -17.61 7.14 -15.30
CA LEU A 102 -17.65 5.71 -15.59
C LEU A 102 -17.85 4.89 -14.31
N CYS A 103 -17.18 5.29 -13.24
CA CYS A 103 -17.19 4.58 -11.97
C CYS A 103 -18.55 4.69 -11.25
N ARG A 104 -19.18 5.86 -11.30
CA ARG A 104 -20.50 6.16 -10.69
C ARG A 104 -20.58 5.78 -9.21
N ILE A 105 -19.46 5.81 -8.48
CA ILE A 105 -19.38 5.35 -7.09
C ILE A 105 -20.31 6.14 -6.15
N ALA A 106 -20.54 7.42 -6.44
CA ALA A 106 -21.46 8.25 -5.67
C ALA A 106 -22.90 7.73 -5.73
N GLU A 107 -23.32 7.17 -6.86
CA GLU A 107 -24.64 6.59 -7.05
C GLU A 107 -24.75 5.24 -6.31
N THR A 108 -23.67 4.45 -6.30
CA THR A 108 -23.61 3.17 -5.59
C THR A 108 -23.61 3.37 -4.08
N SER A 109 -22.96 4.42 -3.59
CA SER A 109 -22.95 4.79 -2.16
C SER A 109 -24.30 5.33 -1.70
N ALA A 110 -25.02 6.05 -2.54
CA ALA A 110 -26.39 6.52 -2.25
C ALA A 110 -27.42 5.37 -2.22
N ALA A 111 -27.11 4.25 -2.86
CA ALA A 111 -27.96 3.05 -2.86
C ALA A 111 -27.75 2.15 -1.63
N ARG A 112 -26.87 2.49 -0.68
CA ARG A 112 -26.79 1.82 0.64
C ARG A 112 -27.66 2.60 1.64
N PRO A 113 -28.92 2.17 1.91
CA PRO A 113 -29.69 2.72 3.01
C PRO A 113 -29.16 2.13 4.31
N GLY A 114 -28.56 2.93 5.17
CA GLY A 114 -28.27 2.51 6.54
C GLY A 114 -26.95 2.94 7.14
N GLU A 115 -26.53 4.19 6.95
CA GLU A 115 -25.68 4.88 7.94
C GLU A 115 -26.31 6.25 8.16
N GLU A 116 -27.27 6.26 9.08
CA GLU A 116 -27.79 7.50 9.64
C GLU A 116 -26.63 8.24 10.30
N ALA A 117 -26.35 9.44 9.79
CA ALA A 117 -25.57 10.43 10.50
C ALA A 117 -26.26 10.70 11.84
N THR A 118 -25.76 10.19 12.94
CA THR A 118 -26.05 10.72 14.26
C THR A 118 -25.31 12.02 14.38
N ASP A 119 -26.03 13.07 14.04
CA ASP A 119 -25.76 14.45 14.40
C ASP A 119 -26.17 14.63 15.86
N GLU A 120 -25.19 14.78 16.79
CA GLU A 120 -25.35 15.45 18.10
C GLU A 120 -24.02 16.05 18.53
#